data_35d5649ef4f16961b2c6702c689b0732
#
_entry.id   35d5649ef4f16961b2c6702c689b0732
#
_cell.length_a   1.000
_cell.length_b   1.000
_cell.length_c   1.000
_cell.angle_alpha   90.00
_cell.angle_beta   90.00
_cell.angle_gamma   90.00
#
_symmetry.space_group_name_H-M   'P 1'
#
loop_
_entity.id
_entity.type
_entity.pdbx_description
1 polymer ?
#
loop_
_entity_poly.entity_id
_entity_poly.type
_entity_poly.pdbx_seq_one_letter_code
_entity_poly.pdbx_strand_id
1 'polypeptide(L)'
;MNNIEFKYLNITEDDADFGLWVSTVGFQSIDPGMTYPIKSHPTGYYFNPEKGRTLNEFQFIFISKGEGVFSAQHYDNMKVTKGNLLMIFPGQWHSYHPVKEKGWDEFYIGFGGPTIAELIAKTPLVQENQILDIGLNEELESLFIRAIEEAQKYKMVTQQYLVGIAMHIIGLVLSANFNKGTVDELEEKIQSAISIMSRNVSNAIDILQIASNLNMSYSYFRKEFKKRTGTSPNQYFQDLKMKSAKQLLFSTNLSVKEICFQLGYSSPEYFTNQFKKIVGKTPVEYREFTQYKEEPEQ
;
A
#
# COMPACT_ATOMS: atom_id res chain seq x y z
N MET A 1 -6.78 -20.05 15.03
CA MET A 1 -5.49 -19.67 15.63
C MET A 1 -5.46 -20.10 17.09
N ASN A 2 -4.32 -20.55 17.56
CA ASN A 2 -4.11 -20.69 19.01
C ASN A 2 -4.10 -19.28 19.62
N ASN A 3 -4.45 -19.17 20.92
CA ASN A 3 -4.48 -17.87 21.60
C ASN A 3 -3.12 -17.14 21.64
N ILE A 4 -2.03 -17.87 21.33
CA ILE A 4 -0.67 -17.34 21.35
C ILE A 4 0.13 -18.06 20.26
N GLU A 5 0.63 -17.30 19.32
CA GLU A 5 1.54 -17.79 18.27
C GLU A 5 2.61 -16.73 18.03
N PHE A 6 3.88 -17.09 18.13
CA PHE A 6 4.96 -16.17 17.81
C PHE A 6 6.21 -16.92 17.32
N LYS A 7 7.04 -16.20 16.57
CA LYS A 7 8.34 -16.68 16.12
C LYS A 7 9.36 -15.55 16.19
N TYR A 8 10.52 -15.88 16.75
CA TYR A 8 11.73 -15.07 16.70
C TYR A 8 12.65 -15.69 15.65
N LEU A 9 13.14 -14.88 14.73
CA LEU A 9 13.92 -15.32 13.58
C LEU A 9 15.39 -14.93 13.78
N ASN A 10 16.29 -15.86 13.53
CA ASN A 10 17.70 -15.56 13.46
C ASN A 10 18.00 -14.88 12.11
N ILE A 11 18.70 -13.78 12.15
CA ILE A 11 19.14 -13.05 10.96
C ILE A 11 20.56 -13.53 10.61
N THR A 12 20.71 -14.06 9.42
CA THR A 12 22.02 -14.47 8.86
C THR A 12 22.75 -13.29 8.22
N GLU A 13 24.01 -13.47 7.87
CA GLU A 13 24.77 -12.46 7.11
C GLU A 13 24.10 -12.21 5.74
N ASP A 14 23.67 -13.25 5.04
CA ASP A 14 22.96 -13.13 3.75
C ASP A 14 21.65 -12.34 3.87
N ASP A 15 20.91 -12.51 4.99
CA ASP A 15 19.70 -11.73 5.27
C ASP A 15 20.03 -10.25 5.52
N ALA A 16 21.14 -9.99 6.21
CA ALA A 16 21.63 -8.62 6.46
C ALA A 16 22.09 -7.94 5.17
N ASP A 17 22.75 -8.66 4.29
CA ASP A 17 23.20 -8.18 2.97
C ASP A 17 22.04 -7.86 2.03
N PHE A 18 20.87 -8.53 2.20
CA PHE A 18 19.65 -8.18 1.49
C PHE A 18 19.12 -6.79 1.88
N GLY A 19 19.56 -6.25 3.03
CA GLY A 19 19.27 -4.90 3.49
C GLY A 19 17.91 -4.68 4.16
N LEU A 20 17.08 -5.71 4.24
CA LEU A 20 15.81 -5.74 4.96
C LEU A 20 15.55 -7.17 5.45
N TRP A 21 15.19 -7.31 6.72
CA TRP A 21 14.83 -8.57 7.34
C TRP A 21 13.64 -8.43 8.28
N VAL A 22 12.99 -9.55 8.58
CA VAL A 22 11.96 -9.69 9.62
C VAL A 22 12.57 -10.45 10.79
N SER A 23 12.54 -9.85 11.98
CA SER A 23 13.11 -10.40 13.21
C SER A 23 12.09 -11.13 14.07
N THR A 24 10.84 -10.65 14.08
CA THR A 24 9.77 -11.23 14.89
C THR A 24 8.43 -11.17 14.18
N VAL A 25 7.60 -12.17 14.42
CA VAL A 25 6.17 -12.14 14.05
C VAL A 25 5.37 -12.83 15.15
N GLY A 26 4.15 -12.38 15.40
CA GLY A 26 3.31 -13.04 16.37
C GLY A 26 1.89 -12.49 16.46
N PHE A 27 1.09 -13.29 17.18
CA PHE A 27 -0.26 -12.97 17.60
C PHE A 27 -0.42 -13.36 19.06
N GLN A 28 -1.08 -12.51 19.85
CA GLN A 28 -1.47 -12.80 21.22
C GLN A 28 -2.89 -12.33 21.47
N SER A 29 -3.68 -13.21 22.06
CA SER A 29 -5.00 -12.88 22.62
C SER A 29 -4.90 -12.85 24.14
N ILE A 30 -5.13 -11.70 24.74
CA ILE A 30 -5.08 -11.44 26.16
C ILE A 30 -6.50 -11.24 26.66
N ASP A 31 -7.05 -12.27 27.32
CA ASP A 31 -8.38 -12.20 27.89
C ASP A 31 -8.46 -11.26 29.11
N PRO A 32 -9.63 -10.72 29.41
CA PRO A 32 -9.85 -9.92 30.60
C PRO A 32 -9.33 -10.63 31.87
N GLY A 33 -8.53 -9.93 32.66
CA GLY A 33 -7.94 -10.44 33.91
C GLY A 33 -6.64 -11.21 33.77
N MET A 34 -6.21 -11.52 32.52
CA MET A 34 -4.91 -12.18 32.31
C MET A 34 -3.74 -11.27 32.66
N THR A 35 -2.61 -11.89 33.02
CA THR A 35 -1.36 -11.16 33.25
C THR A 35 -0.68 -10.83 31.89
N TYR A 36 -0.23 -9.59 31.74
CA TYR A 36 0.52 -9.12 30.58
C TYR A 36 1.88 -8.56 31.03
N PRO A 37 2.96 -8.79 30.29
CA PRO A 37 3.07 -9.70 29.15
C PRO A 37 3.05 -11.17 29.56
N ILE A 38 2.79 -12.04 28.58
CA ILE A 38 2.79 -13.49 28.81
C ILE A 38 4.23 -13.96 29.08
N LYS A 39 4.42 -14.82 30.05
CA LYS A 39 5.76 -15.28 30.50
C LYS A 39 6.55 -16.12 29.49
N SER A 40 5.97 -16.52 28.38
CA SER A 40 6.59 -17.37 27.36
C SER A 40 7.55 -16.67 26.41
N HIS A 41 7.71 -15.34 26.49
CA HIS A 41 8.64 -14.60 25.65
C HIS A 41 10.10 -14.81 26.06
N PRO A 42 11.04 -14.89 25.11
CA PRO A 42 12.47 -14.88 25.39
C PRO A 42 12.88 -13.62 26.17
N THR A 43 13.97 -13.71 26.95
CA THR A 43 14.44 -12.65 27.85
C THR A 43 14.61 -11.29 27.16
N GLY A 44 15.03 -11.25 25.90
CA GLY A 44 15.20 -9.99 25.13
C GLY A 44 13.92 -9.30 24.71
N TYR A 45 12.79 -10.02 24.72
CA TYR A 45 11.48 -9.50 24.29
C TYR A 45 10.47 -9.41 25.45
N TYR A 46 10.77 -10.07 26.58
CA TYR A 46 9.99 -9.91 27.80
C TYR A 46 10.28 -8.54 28.42
N PHE A 47 9.26 -7.83 28.80
CA PHE A 47 9.42 -6.56 29.50
C PHE A 47 8.37 -6.37 30.59
N ASN A 48 8.69 -5.55 31.58
CA ASN A 48 7.70 -5.08 32.56
C ASN A 48 7.05 -3.81 32.00
N PRO A 49 5.70 -3.76 31.81
CA PRO A 49 5.02 -2.56 31.31
C PRO A 49 5.27 -1.29 32.13
N GLU A 50 5.50 -1.41 33.44
CA GLU A 50 5.84 -0.27 34.32
C GLU A 50 7.23 0.32 34.01
N LYS A 51 8.18 -0.52 33.55
CA LYS A 51 9.56 -0.11 33.21
C LYS A 51 9.74 0.20 31.73
N GLY A 52 8.88 -0.35 30.89
CA GLY A 52 9.04 -0.31 29.44
C GLY A 52 10.26 -1.08 28.94
N ARG A 53 10.57 -0.87 27.67
CA ARG A 53 11.77 -1.44 27.02
C ARG A 53 12.24 -0.57 25.85
N THR A 54 13.42 -0.89 25.33
CA THR A 54 13.95 -0.36 24.07
C THR A 54 14.28 -1.53 23.15
N LEU A 55 13.88 -1.45 21.88
CA LEU A 55 14.21 -2.42 20.83
C LEU A 55 15.12 -1.76 19.79
N ASN A 56 15.95 -2.58 19.12
CA ASN A 56 16.84 -2.13 18.05
C ASN A 56 16.26 -2.40 16.65
N GLU A 57 14.94 -2.53 16.57
CA GLU A 57 14.20 -2.81 15.34
C GLU A 57 12.96 -1.94 15.25
N PHE A 58 12.42 -1.78 14.05
CA PHE A 58 11.06 -1.27 13.89
C PHE A 58 10.07 -2.36 14.29
N GLN A 59 8.96 -1.96 14.89
CA GLN A 59 7.88 -2.91 15.17
C GLN A 59 6.53 -2.28 14.86
N PHE A 60 5.69 -3.01 14.14
CA PHE A 60 4.27 -2.72 14.02
C PHE A 60 3.50 -3.65 14.92
N ILE A 61 2.57 -3.07 15.70
CA ILE A 61 1.68 -3.80 16.61
C ILE A 61 0.25 -3.36 16.29
N PHE A 62 -0.54 -4.25 15.73
CA PHE A 62 -1.92 -3.98 15.32
C PHE A 62 -2.89 -4.55 16.34
N ILE A 63 -3.76 -3.72 16.88
CA ILE A 63 -4.78 -4.12 17.84
C ILE A 63 -6.09 -4.42 17.10
N SER A 64 -6.41 -5.71 16.97
CA SER A 64 -7.63 -6.15 16.25
C SER A 64 -8.86 -6.18 17.13
N LYS A 65 -8.69 -6.28 18.46
CA LYS A 65 -9.78 -6.33 19.46
C LYS A 65 -9.32 -5.73 20.78
N GLY A 66 -10.26 -5.21 21.58
CA GLY A 66 -10.01 -4.70 22.91
C GLY A 66 -9.46 -3.29 22.95
N GLU A 67 -8.85 -2.94 24.06
CA GLU A 67 -8.22 -1.63 24.28
C GLU A 67 -7.10 -1.70 25.32
N GLY A 68 -6.21 -0.72 25.27
CA GLY A 68 -5.07 -0.62 26.15
C GLY A 68 -4.50 0.80 26.21
N VAL A 69 -3.26 0.88 26.68
CA VAL A 69 -2.49 2.12 26.74
C VAL A 69 -1.12 1.93 26.10
N PHE A 70 -0.59 3.03 25.59
CA PHE A 70 0.75 3.15 25.00
C PHE A 70 1.47 4.35 25.57
N SER A 71 2.73 4.17 25.92
CA SER A 71 3.64 5.24 26.34
C SER A 71 4.95 5.17 25.57
N ALA A 72 5.46 6.32 25.16
CA ALA A 72 6.77 6.50 24.50
C ALA A 72 7.27 7.91 24.77
N GLN A 73 8.40 8.30 24.17
CA GLN A 73 9.01 9.61 24.43
C GLN A 73 8.04 10.81 24.31
N HIS A 74 7.09 10.75 23.36
CA HIS A 74 6.10 11.81 23.09
C HIS A 74 4.68 11.48 23.55
N TYR A 75 4.51 10.35 24.26
CA TYR A 75 3.21 9.84 24.66
C TYR A 75 3.27 9.35 26.12
N ASP A 76 2.29 9.74 26.89
CA ASP A 76 2.12 9.24 28.25
C ASP A 76 0.71 8.66 28.42
N ASN A 77 0.63 7.35 28.61
CA ASN A 77 -0.60 6.58 28.82
C ASN A 77 -1.71 6.88 27.79
N MET A 78 -1.32 7.03 26.53
CA MET A 78 -2.27 7.28 25.44
C MET A 78 -3.16 6.07 25.22
N LYS A 79 -4.46 6.31 25.09
CA LYS A 79 -5.44 5.28 24.84
C LYS A 79 -5.22 4.64 23.46
N VAL A 80 -5.23 3.32 23.44
CA VAL A 80 -5.17 2.48 22.24
C VAL A 80 -6.43 1.64 22.15
N THR A 81 -7.03 1.54 20.99
CA THR A 81 -8.26 0.78 20.74
C THR A 81 -8.13 -0.11 19.52
N LYS A 82 -9.08 -1.03 19.35
CA LYS A 82 -9.18 -1.84 18.13
C LYS A 82 -9.11 -0.97 16.86
N GLY A 83 -8.36 -1.42 15.88
CA GLY A 83 -8.09 -0.69 14.63
C GLY A 83 -6.89 0.25 14.73
N ASN A 84 -6.27 0.42 15.90
CA ASN A 84 -5.01 1.14 16.01
C ASN A 84 -3.82 0.25 15.69
N LEU A 85 -2.82 0.84 15.05
CA LEU A 85 -1.51 0.26 14.86
C LEU A 85 -0.49 1.13 15.59
N LEU A 86 0.31 0.50 16.46
CA LEU A 86 1.43 1.13 17.13
C LEU A 86 2.69 0.94 16.29
N MET A 87 3.45 2.00 16.12
CA MET A 87 4.74 1.97 15.44
C MET A 87 5.85 2.24 16.44
N ILE A 88 6.75 1.27 16.61
CA ILE A 88 7.94 1.36 17.45
C ILE A 88 9.14 1.63 16.56
N PHE A 89 9.98 2.58 16.97
CA PHE A 89 11.22 2.93 16.28
C PHE A 89 12.44 2.35 17.00
N PRO A 90 13.50 1.97 16.27
CA PRO A 90 14.76 1.52 16.85
C PRO A 90 15.34 2.52 17.87
N GLY A 91 15.82 2.03 19.00
CA GLY A 91 16.43 2.83 20.03
C GLY A 91 15.48 3.66 20.90
N GLN A 92 14.18 3.62 20.63
CA GLN A 92 13.18 4.40 21.36
C GLN A 92 12.58 3.60 22.53
N TRP A 93 12.55 4.23 23.71
CA TRP A 93 11.84 3.67 24.84
C TRP A 93 10.33 3.67 24.61
N HIS A 94 9.67 2.56 24.94
CA HIS A 94 8.22 2.42 24.84
C HIS A 94 7.68 1.44 25.88
N SER A 95 6.39 1.58 26.15
CA SER A 95 5.59 0.63 26.94
C SER A 95 4.17 0.57 26.40
N TYR A 96 3.56 -0.59 26.48
CA TYR A 96 2.16 -0.80 26.13
C TYR A 96 1.60 -2.01 26.87
N HIS A 97 0.30 -1.98 27.15
CA HIS A 97 -0.41 -3.11 27.75
C HIS A 97 -1.93 -2.95 27.58
N PRO A 98 -2.70 -4.06 27.59
CA PRO A 98 -4.16 -4.00 27.59
C PRO A 98 -4.70 -3.42 28.89
N VAL A 99 -5.90 -2.83 28.83
CA VAL A 99 -6.70 -2.58 30.03
C VAL A 99 -7.11 -3.92 30.62
N LYS A 100 -6.78 -4.16 31.89
CA LYS A 100 -6.89 -5.46 32.53
C LYS A 100 -8.30 -6.06 32.47
N GLU A 101 -9.32 -5.23 32.59
CA GLU A 101 -10.74 -5.62 32.60
C GLU A 101 -11.30 -5.90 31.19
N LYS A 102 -10.55 -5.52 30.13
CA LYS A 102 -11.01 -5.61 28.73
C LYS A 102 -10.19 -6.57 27.90
N GLY A 103 -8.89 -6.67 28.17
CA GLY A 103 -7.98 -7.44 27.34
C GLY A 103 -7.81 -6.84 25.95
N TRP A 104 -7.07 -7.51 25.10
CA TRP A 104 -6.96 -7.21 23.67
C TRP A 104 -6.41 -8.39 22.85
N ASP A 105 -6.57 -8.28 21.52
CA ASP A 105 -5.90 -9.13 20.56
C ASP A 105 -4.89 -8.28 19.76
N GLU A 106 -3.62 -8.69 19.77
CA GLU A 106 -2.53 -7.98 19.12
C GLU A 106 -1.80 -8.86 18.10
N PHE A 107 -1.62 -8.34 16.90
CA PHE A 107 -0.69 -8.87 15.90
C PHE A 107 0.57 -8.01 15.91
N TYR A 108 1.74 -8.62 15.71
CA TYR A 108 2.97 -7.86 15.62
C TYR A 108 3.95 -8.43 14.60
N ILE A 109 4.75 -7.53 14.02
CA ILE A 109 5.88 -7.84 13.15
C ILE A 109 7.02 -6.89 13.46
N GLY A 110 8.21 -7.45 13.76
CA GLY A 110 9.45 -6.72 13.92
C GLY A 110 10.30 -6.85 12.67
N PHE A 111 10.89 -5.76 12.23
CA PHE A 111 11.70 -5.72 11.03
C PHE A 111 12.83 -4.67 11.14
N GLY A 112 13.87 -4.87 10.36
CA GLY A 112 15.04 -3.99 10.38
C GLY A 112 15.82 -4.01 9.07
N GLY A 113 16.91 -3.25 9.06
CA GLY A 113 17.84 -3.16 7.93
C GLY A 113 18.00 -1.75 7.38
N PRO A 114 19.11 -1.47 6.69
CA PRO A 114 19.39 -0.13 6.16
C PRO A 114 18.39 0.32 5.11
N THR A 115 17.91 -0.60 4.26
CA THR A 115 16.91 -0.30 3.23
C THR A 115 15.59 0.19 3.82
N ILE A 116 15.09 -0.47 4.88
CA ILE A 116 13.84 -0.07 5.51
C ILE A 116 14.00 1.22 6.31
N ALA A 117 15.15 1.43 6.96
CA ALA A 117 15.42 2.66 7.68
C ALA A 117 15.40 3.88 6.74
N GLU A 118 16.01 3.76 5.56
CA GLU A 118 15.98 4.81 4.54
C GLU A 118 14.57 5.02 3.97
N LEU A 119 13.80 3.95 3.75
CA LEU A 119 12.43 4.03 3.26
C LEU A 119 11.52 4.74 4.28
N ILE A 120 11.55 4.32 5.54
CA ILE A 120 10.75 4.94 6.61
C ILE A 120 11.09 6.41 6.77
N ALA A 121 12.38 6.79 6.72
CA ALA A 121 12.81 8.19 6.82
C ALA A 121 12.26 9.10 5.70
N LYS A 122 11.84 8.53 4.57
CA LYS A 122 11.24 9.25 3.43
C LYS A 122 9.69 9.21 3.45
N THR A 123 9.10 8.64 4.47
CA THR A 123 7.64 8.54 4.63
C THR A 123 7.14 9.44 5.74
N PRO A 124 5.82 9.70 5.83
CA PRO A 124 5.23 10.42 6.97
C PRO A 124 5.08 9.56 8.24
N LEU A 125 5.67 8.35 8.26
CA LEU A 125 5.75 7.55 9.49
C LEU A 125 6.88 8.13 10.36
N VAL A 126 6.51 8.95 11.31
CA VAL A 126 7.44 9.71 12.16
C VAL A 126 7.24 9.37 13.63
N GLN A 127 8.27 9.61 14.42
CA GLN A 127 8.28 9.30 15.86
C GLN A 127 7.22 10.10 16.65
N GLU A 128 6.78 11.23 16.13
CA GLU A 128 5.75 12.07 16.71
C GLU A 128 4.32 11.55 16.42
N ASN A 129 4.17 10.52 15.59
CA ASN A 129 2.87 9.91 15.26
C ASN A 129 2.96 8.37 15.27
N GLN A 130 3.07 7.80 16.45
CA GLN A 130 3.25 6.35 16.64
C GLN A 130 1.95 5.56 16.81
N ILE A 131 0.82 6.22 17.03
CA ILE A 131 -0.50 5.59 17.13
C ILE A 131 -1.28 5.93 15.86
N LEU A 132 -1.31 4.99 14.93
CA LEU A 132 -2.00 5.15 13.65
C LEU A 132 -3.38 4.50 13.76
N ASP A 133 -4.44 5.27 13.52
CA ASP A 133 -5.77 4.69 13.40
C ASP A 133 -5.99 4.19 11.97
N ILE A 134 -5.85 2.88 11.76
CA ILE A 134 -5.97 2.23 10.45
C ILE A 134 -7.39 1.71 10.21
N GLY A 135 -8.18 1.58 11.30
CA GLY A 135 -9.44 0.86 11.31
C GLY A 135 -9.24 -0.66 11.29
N LEU A 136 -10.33 -1.41 11.37
CA LEU A 136 -10.28 -2.85 11.18
C LEU A 136 -10.07 -3.15 9.69
N ASN A 137 -9.07 -3.97 9.37
CA ASN A 137 -8.66 -4.26 8.01
C ASN A 137 -8.34 -5.76 7.86
N GLU A 138 -9.24 -6.49 7.19
CA GLU A 138 -9.12 -7.94 7.00
C GLU A 138 -7.88 -8.33 6.17
N GLU A 139 -7.46 -7.49 5.22
CA GLU A 139 -6.26 -7.72 4.42
C GLU A 139 -5.01 -7.62 5.30
N LEU A 140 -4.94 -6.62 6.18
CA LEU A 140 -3.85 -6.45 7.13
C LEU A 140 -3.75 -7.64 8.09
N GLU A 141 -4.87 -8.07 8.68
CA GLU A 141 -4.92 -9.25 9.55
C GLU A 141 -4.46 -10.51 8.80
N SER A 142 -4.93 -10.72 7.57
CA SER A 142 -4.53 -11.84 6.73
C SER A 142 -3.03 -11.86 6.44
N LEU A 143 -2.39 -10.70 6.26
CA LEU A 143 -0.95 -10.59 6.05
C LEU A 143 -0.16 -10.95 7.32
N PHE A 144 -0.61 -10.51 8.49
CA PHE A 144 0.00 -10.92 9.76
C PHE A 144 -0.11 -12.44 9.98
N ILE A 145 -1.30 -13.02 9.76
CA ILE A 145 -1.52 -14.46 9.84
C ILE A 145 -0.56 -15.20 8.91
N ARG A 146 -0.47 -14.75 7.66
CA ARG A 146 0.42 -15.35 6.66
C ARG A 146 1.89 -15.25 7.03
N ALA A 147 2.31 -14.13 7.64
CA ALA A 147 3.67 -13.97 8.14
C ALA A 147 3.98 -14.97 9.25
N ILE A 148 3.06 -15.20 10.20
CA ILE A 148 3.19 -16.18 11.28
C ILE A 148 3.28 -17.60 10.72
N GLU A 149 2.37 -17.97 9.81
CA GLU A 149 2.38 -19.29 9.17
C GLU A 149 3.67 -19.56 8.40
N GLU A 150 4.19 -18.57 7.67
CA GLU A 150 5.42 -18.72 6.90
C GLU A 150 6.64 -18.81 7.80
N ALA A 151 6.71 -18.01 8.86
CA ALA A 151 7.79 -18.06 9.84
C ALA A 151 7.90 -19.40 10.59
N GLN A 152 6.82 -20.17 10.65
CA GLN A 152 6.82 -21.51 11.23
C GLN A 152 7.39 -22.59 10.29
N LYS A 153 7.49 -22.29 8.99
CA LYS A 153 8.02 -23.22 7.99
C LYS A 153 9.55 -23.08 7.93
N TYR A 154 10.26 -24.19 8.21
CA TYR A 154 11.73 -24.25 8.06
C TYR A 154 12.11 -24.36 6.57
N LYS A 155 12.19 -23.24 5.84
CA LYS A 155 12.59 -23.18 4.44
C LYS A 155 13.78 -22.24 4.23
N MET A 156 14.64 -22.56 3.23
CA MET A 156 15.85 -21.76 2.93
C MET A 156 15.59 -20.31 2.50
N VAL A 157 14.38 -19.95 2.07
CA VAL A 157 14.03 -18.61 1.53
C VAL A 157 12.91 -17.94 2.33
N THR A 158 12.76 -18.26 3.60
CA THR A 158 11.68 -17.72 4.42
C THR A 158 11.80 -16.21 4.61
N GLN A 159 13.04 -15.69 4.76
CA GLN A 159 13.26 -14.25 5.01
C GLN A 159 12.78 -13.39 3.84
N GLN A 160 13.14 -13.71 2.59
CA GLN A 160 12.75 -12.92 1.42
C GLN A 160 11.22 -12.88 1.24
N TYR A 161 10.54 -13.98 1.58
CA TYR A 161 9.07 -14.03 1.56
C TYR A 161 8.46 -13.17 2.67
N LEU A 162 8.99 -13.24 3.90
CA LEU A 162 8.55 -12.42 5.03
C LEU A 162 8.79 -10.93 4.78
N VAL A 163 9.92 -10.59 4.17
CA VAL A 163 10.22 -9.21 3.71
C VAL A 163 9.16 -8.73 2.72
N GLY A 164 8.74 -9.56 1.77
CA GLY A 164 7.65 -9.23 0.85
C GLY A 164 6.33 -8.93 1.57
N ILE A 165 5.98 -9.72 2.60
CA ILE A 165 4.81 -9.46 3.45
C ILE A 165 4.99 -8.17 4.25
N ALA A 166 6.14 -7.95 4.89
CA ALA A 166 6.42 -6.74 5.66
C ALA A 166 6.29 -5.47 4.80
N MET A 167 6.81 -5.49 3.56
CA MET A 167 6.66 -4.39 2.61
C MET A 167 5.19 -4.16 2.20
N HIS A 168 4.40 -5.21 2.06
CA HIS A 168 2.97 -5.08 1.78
C HIS A 168 2.23 -4.46 2.97
N ILE A 169 2.51 -4.91 4.21
CA ILE A 169 1.98 -4.30 5.44
C ILE A 169 2.34 -2.81 5.51
N ILE A 170 3.59 -2.44 5.26
CA ILE A 170 4.05 -1.03 5.25
C ILE A 170 3.26 -0.23 4.22
N GLY A 171 3.07 -0.77 3.01
CA GLY A 171 2.28 -0.13 1.96
C GLY A 171 0.82 0.12 2.36
N LEU A 172 0.16 -0.86 3.00
CA LEU A 172 -1.20 -0.70 3.52
C LEU A 172 -1.27 0.35 4.63
N VAL A 173 -0.32 0.33 5.57
CA VAL A 173 -0.23 1.30 6.67
C VAL A 173 -0.06 2.71 6.14
N LEU A 174 0.84 2.92 5.17
CA LEU A 174 1.05 4.20 4.51
C LEU A 174 -0.22 4.67 3.80
N SER A 175 -0.87 3.79 3.03
CA SER A 175 -2.12 4.11 2.33
C SER A 175 -3.23 4.51 3.29
N ALA A 176 -3.43 3.76 4.39
CA ALA A 176 -4.43 4.07 5.40
C ALA A 176 -4.14 5.39 6.12
N ASN A 177 -2.88 5.67 6.45
CA ASN A 177 -2.48 6.91 7.11
C ASN A 177 -2.66 8.14 6.21
N PHE A 178 -2.33 8.03 4.92
CA PHE A 178 -2.59 9.10 3.94
C PHE A 178 -4.08 9.36 3.76
N ASN A 179 -4.90 8.32 3.71
CA ASN A 179 -6.34 8.45 3.47
C ASN A 179 -7.11 9.06 4.66
N LYS A 180 -6.57 9.03 5.88
CA LYS A 180 -7.20 9.65 7.05
C LYS A 180 -6.88 11.13 7.23
N GLY A 181 -5.76 11.60 6.68
CA GLY A 181 -5.39 13.03 6.74
C GLY A 181 -6.23 13.91 5.83
N THR A 182 -6.79 13.36 4.80
CA THR A 182 -7.74 13.96 3.88
C THR A 182 -8.45 12.82 3.14
N VAL A 183 -9.63 12.39 3.57
CA VAL A 183 -10.62 12.04 2.57
C VAL A 183 -10.95 13.37 1.92
N ASP A 184 -10.11 13.81 0.99
CA ASP A 184 -10.44 14.91 0.11
C ASP A 184 -11.56 14.34 -0.77
N GLU A 185 -12.81 14.57 -0.38
CA GLU A 185 -14.01 14.18 -1.16
C GLU A 185 -13.80 14.53 -2.64
N LEU A 186 -13.00 15.54 -2.89
CA LEU A 186 -12.61 15.98 -4.21
C LEU A 186 -11.61 15.01 -4.87
N GLU A 187 -10.67 14.44 -4.10
CA GLU A 187 -9.74 13.41 -4.63
C GLU A 187 -10.51 12.14 -5.01
N GLU A 188 -11.44 11.67 -4.17
CA GLU A 188 -12.30 10.54 -4.50
C GLU A 188 -13.14 10.79 -5.76
N LYS A 189 -13.67 12.01 -5.92
CA LYS A 189 -14.38 12.41 -7.13
C LYS A 189 -13.48 12.37 -8.36
N ILE A 190 -12.25 12.86 -8.26
CA ILE A 190 -11.30 12.83 -9.38
C ILE A 190 -10.90 11.39 -9.72
N GLN A 191 -10.62 10.54 -8.73
CA GLN A 191 -10.31 9.13 -8.95
C GLN A 191 -11.50 8.35 -9.55
N SER A 192 -12.73 8.67 -9.14
CA SER A 192 -13.95 8.14 -9.75
C SER A 192 -14.07 8.54 -11.22
N ALA A 193 -13.78 9.79 -11.56
CA ALA A 193 -13.75 10.25 -12.96
C ALA A 193 -12.72 9.49 -13.78
N ILE A 194 -11.50 9.31 -13.26
CA ILE A 194 -10.43 8.53 -13.91
C ILE A 194 -10.87 7.08 -14.16
N SER A 195 -11.50 6.46 -13.17
CA SER A 195 -12.03 5.10 -13.28
C SER A 195 -13.10 4.99 -14.37
N ILE A 196 -14.04 5.94 -14.42
CA ILE A 196 -15.07 6.01 -15.48
C ILE A 196 -14.42 6.15 -16.85
N MET A 197 -13.47 7.04 -17.01
CA MET A 197 -12.72 7.23 -18.26
C MET A 197 -11.98 5.97 -18.70
N SER A 198 -11.28 5.31 -17.78
CA SER A 198 -10.50 4.11 -18.04
C SER A 198 -11.37 2.92 -18.49
N ARG A 199 -12.55 2.75 -17.88
CA ARG A 199 -13.51 1.68 -18.24
C ARG A 199 -14.21 1.94 -19.58
N ASN A 200 -14.24 3.18 -20.04
CA ASN A 200 -14.95 3.58 -21.24
C ASN A 200 -14.04 4.03 -22.40
N VAL A 201 -12.78 3.55 -22.41
CA VAL A 201 -11.81 3.92 -23.47
C VAL A 201 -12.30 3.59 -24.88
N SER A 202 -13.11 2.53 -25.03
CA SER A 202 -13.71 2.09 -26.29
C SER A 202 -14.97 2.85 -26.69
N ASN A 203 -15.47 3.75 -25.85
CA ASN A 203 -16.70 4.48 -26.07
C ASN A 203 -16.47 5.99 -26.19
N ALA A 204 -17.48 6.70 -26.71
CA ALA A 204 -17.55 8.14 -26.50
C ALA A 204 -18.03 8.42 -25.07
N ILE A 205 -17.38 9.32 -24.37
CA ILE A 205 -17.82 9.79 -23.06
C ILE A 205 -18.16 11.27 -23.09
N ASP A 206 -19.13 11.67 -22.30
CA ASP A 206 -19.42 13.07 -22.05
C ASP A 206 -18.78 13.51 -20.74
N ILE A 207 -17.73 14.31 -20.84
CA ILE A 207 -17.00 14.83 -19.69
C ILE A 207 -17.88 15.77 -18.83
N LEU A 208 -18.84 16.47 -19.44
CA LEU A 208 -19.82 17.30 -18.72
C LEU A 208 -20.71 16.42 -17.85
N GLN A 209 -21.15 15.30 -18.40
CA GLN A 209 -21.97 14.33 -17.65
C GLN A 209 -21.19 13.70 -16.50
N ILE A 210 -19.91 13.38 -16.70
CA ILE A 210 -19.05 12.88 -15.62
C ILE A 210 -18.97 13.90 -14.49
N ALA A 211 -18.70 15.17 -14.78
CA ALA A 211 -18.65 16.23 -13.78
C ALA A 211 -19.99 16.36 -13.03
N SER A 212 -21.11 16.35 -13.75
CA SER A 212 -22.46 16.41 -13.17
C SER A 212 -22.77 15.24 -12.25
N ASN A 213 -22.43 14.01 -12.64
CA ASN A 213 -22.61 12.80 -11.83
C ASN A 213 -21.81 12.82 -10.53
N LEU A 214 -20.71 13.58 -10.50
CA LEU A 214 -19.88 13.79 -9.33
C LEU A 214 -20.30 15.02 -8.51
N ASN A 215 -21.46 15.62 -8.82
CA ASN A 215 -21.97 16.86 -8.19
C ASN A 215 -20.96 18.03 -8.28
N MET A 216 -20.29 18.18 -9.43
CA MET A 216 -19.31 19.24 -9.69
C MET A 216 -19.74 20.09 -10.88
N SER A 217 -19.54 21.42 -10.81
CA SER A 217 -19.59 22.22 -12.02
C SER A 217 -18.41 21.86 -12.93
N TYR A 218 -18.64 21.87 -14.25
CA TYR A 218 -17.59 21.51 -15.22
C TYR A 218 -16.32 22.35 -15.07
N SER A 219 -16.45 23.65 -14.84
CA SER A 219 -15.31 24.56 -14.69
C SER A 219 -14.46 24.20 -13.46
N TYR A 220 -15.11 23.90 -12.35
CA TYR A 220 -14.44 23.49 -11.12
C TYR A 220 -13.80 22.10 -11.29
N PHE A 221 -14.53 21.14 -11.83
CA PHE A 221 -14.02 19.82 -12.15
C PHE A 221 -12.78 19.89 -13.03
N ARG A 222 -12.82 20.63 -14.13
CA ARG A 222 -11.69 20.78 -15.07
C ARG A 222 -10.44 21.36 -14.39
N LYS A 223 -10.62 22.37 -13.53
CA LYS A 223 -9.53 23.01 -12.79
C LYS A 223 -8.88 22.01 -11.81
N GLU A 224 -9.69 21.36 -11.00
CA GLU A 224 -9.21 20.44 -9.99
C GLU A 224 -8.63 19.15 -10.57
N PHE A 225 -9.25 18.63 -11.63
CA PHE A 225 -8.72 17.49 -12.37
C PHE A 225 -7.33 17.80 -12.93
N LYS A 226 -7.16 18.96 -13.60
CA LYS A 226 -5.86 19.38 -14.13
C LYS A 226 -4.81 19.58 -13.02
N LYS A 227 -5.20 20.13 -11.89
CA LYS A 227 -4.31 20.35 -10.74
C LYS A 227 -3.73 19.02 -10.23
N ARG A 228 -4.53 17.94 -10.22
CA ARG A 228 -4.16 16.63 -9.68
C ARG A 228 -3.52 15.70 -10.70
N THR A 229 -3.96 15.74 -11.95
CA THR A 229 -3.48 14.84 -13.02
C THR A 229 -2.45 15.47 -13.94
N GLY A 230 -2.23 16.78 -13.85
CA GLY A 230 -1.35 17.55 -14.74
C GLY A 230 -1.99 17.95 -16.07
N THR A 231 -3.07 17.28 -16.50
CA THR A 231 -3.71 17.50 -17.80
C THR A 231 -5.21 17.74 -17.69
N SER A 232 -5.82 18.34 -18.73
CA SER A 232 -7.28 18.50 -18.74
C SER A 232 -7.99 17.15 -18.88
N PRO A 233 -9.25 16.99 -18.39
CA PRO A 233 -10.00 15.73 -18.52
C PRO A 233 -10.08 15.21 -19.95
N ASN A 234 -10.33 16.07 -20.93
CA ASN A 234 -10.35 15.70 -22.35
C ASN A 234 -8.99 15.18 -22.84
N GLN A 235 -7.89 15.88 -22.49
CA GLN A 235 -6.55 15.43 -22.86
C GLN A 235 -6.21 14.10 -22.20
N TYR A 236 -6.50 13.97 -20.93
CA TYR A 236 -6.29 12.73 -20.18
C TYR A 236 -7.01 11.53 -20.83
N PHE A 237 -8.26 11.73 -21.24
CA PHE A 237 -9.01 10.69 -21.94
C PHE A 237 -8.44 10.34 -23.32
N GLN A 238 -7.97 11.33 -24.06
CA GLN A 238 -7.26 11.08 -25.33
C GLN A 238 -5.96 10.29 -25.09
N ASP A 239 -5.20 10.63 -24.05
CA ASP A 239 -3.96 9.92 -23.70
C ASP A 239 -4.24 8.46 -23.31
N LEU A 240 -5.34 8.17 -22.59
CA LEU A 240 -5.79 6.82 -22.32
C LEU A 240 -6.13 6.04 -23.59
N LYS A 241 -6.84 6.66 -24.54
CA LYS A 241 -7.13 6.06 -25.85
C LYS A 241 -5.85 5.76 -26.64
N MET A 242 -4.88 6.67 -26.63
CA MET A 242 -3.59 6.44 -27.31
C MET A 242 -2.76 5.35 -26.64
N LYS A 243 -2.82 5.25 -25.31
CA LYS A 243 -2.20 4.15 -24.57
C LYS A 243 -2.80 2.79 -24.96
N SER A 244 -4.12 2.70 -25.06
CA SER A 244 -4.82 1.49 -25.52
C SER A 244 -4.52 1.19 -26.99
N ALA A 245 -4.44 2.22 -27.84
CA ALA A 245 -4.06 2.06 -29.25
C ALA A 245 -2.67 1.45 -29.40
N LYS A 246 -1.68 1.94 -28.65
CA LYS A 246 -0.33 1.37 -28.62
C LYS A 246 -0.34 -0.11 -28.23
N GLN A 247 -1.12 -0.47 -27.22
CA GLN A 247 -1.22 -1.85 -26.76
C GLN A 247 -1.83 -2.74 -27.85
N LEU A 248 -2.94 -2.32 -28.48
CA LEU A 248 -3.59 -3.07 -29.55
C LEU A 248 -2.69 -3.21 -30.81
N LEU A 249 -1.96 -2.14 -31.17
CA LEU A 249 -1.00 -2.18 -32.26
C LEU A 249 0.15 -3.16 -32.02
N PHE A 250 0.58 -3.30 -30.77
CA PHE A 250 1.65 -4.20 -30.36
C PHE A 250 1.17 -5.65 -30.23
N SER A 251 0.04 -5.87 -29.53
CA SER A 251 -0.39 -7.19 -29.09
C SER A 251 -1.38 -7.90 -30.03
N THR A 252 -1.80 -7.25 -31.15
CA THR A 252 -2.80 -7.82 -32.05
C THR A 252 -2.45 -7.56 -33.52
N ASN A 253 -3.05 -8.37 -34.41
CA ASN A 253 -2.99 -8.19 -35.87
C ASN A 253 -4.14 -7.34 -36.43
N LEU A 254 -4.89 -6.66 -35.57
CA LEU A 254 -5.99 -5.78 -36.00
C LEU A 254 -5.47 -4.67 -36.92
N SER A 255 -6.19 -4.39 -37.98
CA SER A 255 -5.86 -3.25 -38.86
C SER A 255 -6.01 -1.91 -38.11
N VAL A 256 -5.33 -0.90 -38.56
CA VAL A 256 -5.44 0.46 -37.99
C VAL A 256 -6.90 0.94 -38.01
N LYS A 257 -7.67 0.55 -39.02
CA LYS A 257 -9.10 0.87 -39.13
C LYS A 257 -9.94 0.16 -38.05
N GLU A 258 -9.68 -1.10 -37.78
CA GLU A 258 -10.36 -1.84 -36.72
C GLU A 258 -10.04 -1.26 -35.34
N ILE A 259 -8.77 -0.96 -35.06
CA ILE A 259 -8.34 -0.32 -33.80
C ILE A 259 -9.02 1.06 -33.64
N CYS A 260 -9.09 1.84 -34.71
CA CYS A 260 -9.78 3.13 -34.73
C CYS A 260 -11.25 2.99 -34.25
N PHE A 261 -12.01 2.07 -34.84
CA PHE A 261 -13.41 1.88 -34.49
C PHE A 261 -13.57 1.24 -33.11
N GLN A 262 -12.70 0.31 -32.73
CA GLN A 262 -12.70 -0.30 -31.39
C GLN A 262 -12.46 0.73 -30.28
N LEU A 263 -11.70 1.78 -30.55
CA LEU A 263 -11.47 2.88 -29.62
C LEU A 263 -12.52 4.01 -29.75
N GLY A 264 -13.61 3.78 -30.49
CA GLY A 264 -14.74 4.71 -30.62
C GLY A 264 -14.43 5.96 -31.42
N TYR A 265 -13.48 5.90 -32.36
CA TYR A 265 -13.26 6.96 -33.34
C TYR A 265 -14.11 6.69 -34.60
N SER A 266 -14.70 7.74 -35.14
CA SER A 266 -15.52 7.65 -36.35
C SER A 266 -14.74 7.76 -37.66
N SER A 267 -13.50 8.32 -37.61
CA SER A 267 -12.66 8.53 -38.76
C SER A 267 -11.23 8.02 -38.55
N PRO A 268 -10.78 7.04 -39.36
CA PRO A 268 -9.40 6.57 -39.36
C PRO A 268 -8.35 7.66 -39.63
N GLU A 269 -8.69 8.64 -40.44
CA GLU A 269 -7.81 9.79 -40.72
C GLU A 269 -7.64 10.65 -39.48
N TYR A 270 -8.73 10.97 -38.79
CA TYR A 270 -8.69 11.73 -37.55
C TYR A 270 -7.91 10.97 -36.47
N PHE A 271 -8.16 9.67 -36.31
CA PHE A 271 -7.43 8.80 -35.40
C PHE A 271 -5.92 8.81 -35.68
N THR A 272 -5.52 8.61 -36.97
CA THR A 272 -4.12 8.59 -37.38
C THR A 272 -3.41 9.89 -37.05
N ASN A 273 -4.07 11.03 -37.33
CA ASN A 273 -3.54 12.35 -37.03
C ASN A 273 -3.39 12.60 -35.53
N GLN A 274 -4.39 12.20 -34.72
CA GLN A 274 -4.30 12.31 -33.25
C GLN A 274 -3.22 11.39 -32.65
N PHE A 275 -3.11 10.17 -33.16
CA PHE A 275 -2.07 9.24 -32.75
C PHE A 275 -0.68 9.80 -33.06
N LYS A 276 -0.47 10.28 -34.29
CA LYS A 276 0.82 10.90 -34.69
C LYS A 276 1.14 12.14 -33.85
N LYS A 277 0.14 12.98 -33.56
CA LYS A 277 0.31 14.16 -32.71
C LYS A 277 0.77 13.85 -31.31
N ILE A 278 0.21 12.78 -30.68
CA ILE A 278 0.46 12.42 -29.28
C ILE A 278 1.66 11.48 -29.16
N VAL A 279 1.83 10.55 -30.08
CA VAL A 279 2.86 9.49 -30.02
C VAL A 279 4.12 9.83 -30.81
N GLY A 280 4.04 10.77 -31.75
CA GLY A 280 5.15 11.19 -32.62
C GLY A 280 5.32 10.35 -33.90
N LYS A 281 4.62 9.22 -34.02
CA LYS A 281 4.62 8.30 -35.18
C LYS A 281 3.20 8.00 -35.60
N THR A 282 2.98 7.64 -36.87
CA THR A 282 1.70 7.08 -37.31
C THR A 282 1.47 5.69 -36.69
N PRO A 283 0.22 5.19 -36.61
CA PRO A 283 -0.04 3.85 -36.12
C PRO A 283 0.71 2.76 -36.88
N VAL A 284 0.87 2.89 -38.18
CA VAL A 284 1.62 1.94 -39.03
C VAL A 284 3.11 1.96 -38.67
N GLU A 285 3.73 3.14 -38.69
CA GLU A 285 5.14 3.32 -38.30
C GLU A 285 5.40 2.84 -36.88
N TYR A 286 4.44 3.01 -35.94
CA TYR A 286 4.56 2.54 -34.58
C TYR A 286 4.58 1.00 -34.50
N ARG A 287 3.69 0.32 -35.25
CA ARG A 287 3.64 -1.14 -35.32
C ARG A 287 4.93 -1.71 -35.90
N GLU A 288 5.39 -1.18 -37.03
CA GLU A 288 6.65 -1.62 -37.64
C GLU A 288 7.81 -1.44 -36.65
N PHE A 289 7.93 -0.30 -36.01
CA PHE A 289 8.98 -0.04 -35.05
C PHE A 289 8.98 -1.00 -33.86
N THR A 290 7.81 -1.45 -33.39
CA THR A 290 7.71 -2.38 -32.26
C THR A 290 7.97 -3.82 -32.65
N GLN A 291 7.63 -4.21 -33.88
CA GLN A 291 7.90 -5.56 -34.40
C GLN A 291 9.38 -5.79 -34.72
N TYR A 292 10.11 -4.80 -35.24
CA TYR A 292 11.55 -4.88 -35.47
C TYR A 292 12.43 -5.01 -34.21
N LYS A 293 11.89 -4.71 -33.04
CA LYS A 293 12.63 -4.86 -31.77
C LYS A 293 12.60 -6.29 -31.20
N GLU A 294 11.80 -7.18 -31.74
CA GLU A 294 11.70 -8.57 -31.30
C GLU A 294 12.50 -9.58 -32.14
N GLU A 295 13.13 -9.17 -33.24
CA GLU A 295 14.08 -10.05 -33.92
C GLU A 295 15.43 -10.00 -33.18
N PRO A 296 15.85 -11.09 -32.51
CA PRO A 296 17.20 -11.17 -31.94
C PRO A 296 18.20 -11.10 -33.08
N GLU A 297 19.21 -10.24 -32.96
CA GLU A 297 20.39 -10.28 -33.81
C GLU A 297 20.92 -11.72 -33.85
N GLN A 298 20.87 -12.35 -35.06
CA GLN A 298 21.42 -13.68 -35.32
C GLN A 298 22.94 -13.65 -35.35
#